data_d330445cc3a6683585c30b16a9bc2f32
#
_entry.id   d330445cc3a6683585c30b16a9bc2f32
#
_cell.length_a   1.000
_cell.length_b   1.000
_cell.length_c   1.000
_cell.angle_alpha   90.00
_cell.angle_beta   90.00
_cell.angle_gamma   90.00
#
_symmetry.space_group_name_H-M   'P 1'
#
loop_
_entity.id
_entity.type
_entity.pdbx_description
1 polymer ?
#
loop_
_entity_poly.entity_id
_entity_poly.type
_entity_poly.pdbx_seq_one_letter_code
_entity_poly.pdbx_strand_id
1 'polypeptide(L)'
;MKAAPLDYRYRFALHGMLFFVGFAFYWLPNSHESTWLVLTPWLERSGWFSFSSATISLLILAILCAATAAFLRAWGASYLGSGVVQSRDMNGDLLLADGPYRRTRNPLYFGTFLHAVALALLMSPFGALFTIIAVGLYQLRLIFIEEQFLAAKLGQPYLDYCKRVPRFFPSLMPRVPPSGAKPRWLQAVLGEIYMTGVAISFAVFGWRYNAFLLTKCVLISLGASLILRAVQPHTDKSYQQ
;
A
#
# COMPACT_ATOMS: atom_id res chain seq x y z
N MET A 1 17.87 7.32 -22.40
CA MET A 1 16.94 6.73 -21.41
C MET A 1 15.56 6.70 -22.02
N LYS A 2 14.90 5.54 -22.14
CA LYS A 2 13.50 5.48 -22.56
C LYS A 2 12.65 6.12 -21.46
N ALA A 3 11.70 6.97 -21.83
CA ALA A 3 10.75 7.57 -20.88
C ALA A 3 10.00 6.46 -20.13
N ALA A 4 9.71 6.69 -18.84
CA ALA A 4 8.91 5.75 -18.07
C ALA A 4 7.55 5.54 -18.75
N PRO A 5 7.02 4.30 -18.80
CA PRO A 5 5.69 4.06 -19.35
C PRO A 5 4.65 4.96 -18.70
N LEU A 6 3.66 5.40 -19.45
CA LEU A 6 2.59 6.28 -18.95
C LEU A 6 1.94 5.74 -17.68
N ASP A 7 1.73 4.42 -17.61
CA ASP A 7 1.19 3.74 -16.43
C ASP A 7 2.00 4.00 -15.15
N TYR A 8 3.33 3.95 -15.25
CA TYR A 8 4.20 4.21 -14.10
C TYR A 8 4.19 5.68 -13.71
N ARG A 9 4.19 6.58 -14.70
CA ARG A 9 4.19 8.04 -14.49
C ARG A 9 2.93 8.52 -13.75
N TYR A 10 1.78 7.92 -14.06
CA TYR A 10 0.48 8.29 -13.49
C TYR A 10 -0.02 7.30 -12.41
N ARG A 11 0.86 6.42 -11.89
CA ARG A 11 0.47 5.34 -10.97
C ARG A 11 -0.32 5.79 -9.75
N PHE A 12 -0.01 6.96 -9.19
CA PHE A 12 -0.75 7.48 -8.02
C PHE A 12 -2.17 7.92 -8.39
N ALA A 13 -2.32 8.60 -9.53
CA ALA A 13 -3.63 9.02 -10.00
C ALA A 13 -4.49 7.81 -10.38
N LEU A 14 -3.91 6.82 -11.03
CA LEU A 14 -4.60 5.58 -11.40
C LEU A 14 -5.01 4.76 -10.16
N HIS A 15 -4.15 4.63 -9.14
CA HIS A 15 -4.56 4.02 -7.87
C HIS A 15 -5.71 4.80 -7.22
N GLY A 16 -5.61 6.12 -7.15
CA GLY A 16 -6.69 6.97 -6.61
C GLY A 16 -8.01 6.77 -7.37
N MET A 17 -7.95 6.69 -8.69
CA MET A 17 -9.13 6.43 -9.53
C MET A 17 -9.74 5.04 -9.25
N LEU A 18 -8.92 3.99 -9.10
CA LEU A 18 -9.40 2.65 -8.79
C LEU A 18 -10.12 2.60 -7.43
N PHE A 19 -9.57 3.27 -6.41
CA PHE A 19 -10.23 3.40 -5.12
C PHE A 19 -11.53 4.21 -5.22
N PHE A 20 -11.51 5.33 -5.95
CA PHE A 20 -12.70 6.15 -6.17
C PHE A 20 -13.83 5.34 -6.83
N VAL A 21 -13.51 4.61 -7.90
CA VAL A 21 -14.47 3.74 -8.58
C VAL A 21 -15.00 2.66 -7.62
N GLY A 22 -14.13 2.04 -6.81
CA GLY A 22 -14.53 1.06 -5.80
C GLY A 22 -15.55 1.61 -4.81
N PHE A 23 -15.36 2.83 -4.31
CA PHE A 23 -16.34 3.51 -3.47
C PHE A 23 -17.59 3.95 -4.24
N ALA A 24 -17.45 4.33 -5.51
CA ALA A 24 -18.57 4.75 -6.34
C ALA A 24 -19.61 3.65 -6.59
N PHE A 25 -19.27 2.38 -6.39
CA PHE A 25 -20.22 1.26 -6.42
C PHE A 25 -21.35 1.39 -5.38
N TYR A 26 -21.20 2.20 -4.34
CA TYR A 26 -22.31 2.53 -3.43
C TYR A 26 -23.50 3.22 -4.11
N TRP A 27 -23.26 3.90 -5.23
CA TRP A 27 -24.33 4.59 -5.98
C TRP A 27 -25.12 3.66 -6.91
N LEU A 28 -24.68 2.40 -7.04
CA LEU A 28 -25.43 1.41 -7.80
C LEU A 28 -26.65 0.90 -6.99
N PRO A 29 -27.77 0.58 -7.65
CA PRO A 29 -28.92 -0.04 -7.01
C PRO A 29 -28.50 -1.30 -6.22
N ASN A 30 -29.07 -1.49 -5.03
CA ASN A 30 -28.80 -2.63 -4.14
C ASN A 30 -27.35 -2.77 -3.63
N SER A 31 -26.55 -1.69 -3.66
CA SER A 31 -25.14 -1.69 -3.24
C SER A 31 -24.85 -0.70 -2.10
N HIS A 32 -25.83 -0.41 -1.25
CA HIS A 32 -25.73 0.61 -0.21
C HIS A 32 -25.14 0.12 1.12
N GLU A 33 -24.90 -1.18 1.26
CA GLU A 33 -24.29 -1.75 2.46
C GLU A 33 -22.80 -1.97 2.28
N SER A 34 -22.03 -1.73 3.35
CA SER A 34 -20.60 -2.03 3.33
C SER A 34 -20.36 -3.55 3.35
N THR A 35 -19.25 -3.97 2.78
CA THR A 35 -18.80 -5.37 2.84
C THR A 35 -18.76 -5.88 4.26
N TRP A 36 -18.40 -5.04 5.23
CA TRP A 36 -18.44 -5.38 6.64
C TRP A 36 -19.83 -5.77 7.11
N LEU A 37 -20.84 -4.94 6.81
CA LEU A 37 -22.24 -5.20 7.20
C LEU A 37 -22.79 -6.46 6.54
N VAL A 38 -22.34 -6.79 5.34
CA VAL A 38 -22.77 -8.01 4.62
C VAL A 38 -22.03 -9.25 5.16
N LEU A 39 -20.75 -9.14 5.43
CA LEU A 39 -19.95 -10.29 5.91
C LEU A 39 -20.26 -10.68 7.36
N THR A 40 -20.60 -9.72 8.23
CA THR A 40 -20.91 -10.01 9.65
C THR A 40 -22.03 -11.03 9.82
N PRO A 41 -23.25 -10.83 9.27
CA PRO A 41 -24.32 -11.82 9.39
C PRO A 41 -24.04 -13.11 8.60
N TRP A 42 -23.23 -13.05 7.55
CA TRP A 42 -22.83 -14.25 6.82
C TRP A 42 -21.91 -15.13 7.70
N LEU A 43 -20.95 -14.54 8.41
CA LEU A 43 -20.08 -15.25 9.36
C LEU A 43 -20.87 -15.79 10.55
N GLU A 44 -21.87 -15.05 11.06
CA GLU A 44 -22.74 -15.51 12.14
C GLU A 44 -23.53 -16.75 11.71
N ARG A 45 -24.11 -16.76 10.51
CA ARG A 45 -24.84 -17.91 9.95
C ARG A 45 -23.97 -19.16 9.78
N SER A 46 -22.65 -19.01 9.71
CA SER A 46 -21.74 -20.18 9.67
C SER A 46 -21.72 -20.98 10.97
N GLY A 47 -22.26 -20.42 12.06
CA GLY A 47 -22.26 -21.03 13.39
C GLY A 47 -20.94 -20.96 14.17
N TRP A 48 -19.86 -20.47 13.53
CA TRP A 48 -18.54 -20.36 14.17
C TRP A 48 -18.36 -19.05 14.95
N PHE A 49 -19.14 -18.05 14.64
CA PHE A 49 -19.04 -16.71 15.22
C PHE A 49 -20.40 -16.22 15.72
N SER A 50 -20.42 -15.53 16.87
CA SER A 50 -21.55 -14.66 17.21
C SER A 50 -21.47 -13.38 16.37
N PHE A 51 -22.57 -12.64 16.25
CA PHE A 51 -22.58 -11.35 15.54
C PHE A 51 -21.48 -10.41 16.05
N SER A 52 -21.33 -10.31 17.38
CA SER A 52 -20.29 -9.47 18.00
C SER A 52 -18.88 -9.94 17.66
N SER A 53 -18.60 -11.25 17.75
CA SER A 53 -17.28 -11.79 17.44
C SER A 53 -16.94 -11.67 15.96
N ALA A 54 -17.90 -11.84 15.06
CA ALA A 54 -17.71 -11.61 13.62
C ALA A 54 -17.35 -10.14 13.33
N THR A 55 -18.11 -9.20 13.92
CA THR A 55 -17.85 -7.75 13.79
C THR A 55 -16.46 -7.38 14.27
N ILE A 56 -16.07 -7.85 15.46
CA ILE A 56 -14.75 -7.56 16.05
C ILE A 56 -13.63 -8.19 15.21
N SER A 57 -13.80 -9.42 14.73
CA SER A 57 -12.80 -10.11 13.91
C SER A 57 -12.52 -9.38 12.60
N LEU A 58 -13.58 -8.92 11.91
CA LEU A 58 -13.43 -8.13 10.68
C LEU A 58 -12.74 -6.78 10.96
N LEU A 59 -13.06 -6.14 12.09
CA LEU A 59 -12.40 -4.92 12.51
C LEU A 59 -10.91 -5.12 12.80
N ILE A 60 -10.57 -6.17 13.56
CA ILE A 60 -9.19 -6.53 13.84
C ILE A 60 -8.44 -6.79 12.52
N LEU A 61 -9.05 -7.52 11.60
CA LEU A 61 -8.47 -7.76 10.26
C LEU A 61 -8.18 -6.45 9.54
N ALA A 62 -9.14 -5.50 9.51
CA ALA A 62 -8.94 -4.20 8.89
C ALA A 62 -7.78 -3.41 9.54
N ILE A 63 -7.75 -3.36 10.87
CA ILE A 63 -6.68 -2.68 11.63
C ILE A 63 -5.32 -3.32 11.32
N LEU A 64 -5.22 -4.65 11.35
CA LEU A 64 -3.98 -5.37 11.08
C LEU A 64 -3.51 -5.15 9.65
N CYS A 65 -4.40 -5.21 8.66
CA CYS A 65 -4.08 -4.94 7.27
C CYS A 65 -3.59 -3.49 7.08
N ALA A 66 -4.31 -2.50 7.63
CA ALA A 66 -3.93 -1.09 7.52
C ALA A 66 -2.60 -0.79 8.25
N ALA A 67 -2.40 -1.31 9.46
CA ALA A 67 -1.16 -1.13 10.21
C ALA A 67 0.04 -1.80 9.53
N THR A 68 -0.13 -3.03 9.04
CA THR A 68 0.92 -3.74 8.29
C THR A 68 1.24 -3.01 6.98
N ALA A 69 0.23 -2.49 6.28
CA ALA A 69 0.40 -1.68 5.09
C ALA A 69 1.24 -0.43 5.37
N ALA A 70 0.87 0.35 6.39
CA ALA A 70 1.59 1.56 6.79
C ALA A 70 3.04 1.24 7.19
N PHE A 71 3.24 0.19 7.99
CA PHE A 71 4.57 -0.26 8.42
C PHE A 71 5.44 -0.68 7.24
N LEU A 72 4.96 -1.56 6.36
CA LEU A 72 5.73 -2.05 5.21
C LEU A 72 6.11 -0.92 4.25
N ARG A 73 5.19 0.03 4.04
CA ARG A 73 5.46 1.17 3.18
C ARG A 73 6.47 2.12 3.81
N ALA A 74 6.32 2.47 5.09
CA ALA A 74 7.29 3.30 5.80
C ALA A 74 8.66 2.61 5.86
N TRP A 75 8.69 1.30 6.14
CA TRP A 75 9.94 0.52 6.17
C TRP A 75 10.60 0.45 4.78
N GLY A 76 9.85 0.19 3.72
CA GLY A 76 10.39 0.22 2.35
C GLY A 76 10.89 1.60 1.93
N ALA A 77 10.08 2.65 2.19
CA ALA A 77 10.43 4.03 1.88
C ALA A 77 11.65 4.53 2.67
N SER A 78 11.88 4.01 3.90
CA SER A 78 13.03 4.42 4.71
C SER A 78 14.38 4.06 4.09
N TYR A 79 14.43 2.98 3.32
CA TYR A 79 15.63 2.56 2.58
C TYR A 79 15.68 3.13 1.15
N LEU A 80 14.53 3.21 0.48
CA LEU A 80 14.46 3.70 -0.90
C LEU A 80 14.58 5.23 -0.99
N GLY A 81 14.11 5.93 0.04
CA GLY A 81 13.96 7.38 0.06
C GLY A 81 12.61 7.85 -0.47
N SER A 82 11.97 8.79 0.25
CA SER A 82 10.64 9.28 -0.10
C SER A 82 10.60 9.97 -1.48
N GLY A 83 11.66 10.64 -1.89
CA GLY A 83 11.79 11.25 -3.22
C GLY A 83 11.74 10.22 -4.35
N VAL A 84 12.36 9.05 -4.16
CA VAL A 84 12.30 7.94 -5.13
C VAL A 84 10.91 7.31 -5.17
N VAL A 85 10.28 7.09 -4.01
CA VAL A 85 8.91 6.55 -3.93
C VAL A 85 7.91 7.45 -4.65
N GLN A 86 8.07 8.77 -4.56
CA GLN A 86 7.17 9.77 -5.15
C GLN A 86 7.56 10.16 -6.58
N SER A 87 8.73 9.76 -7.07
CA SER A 87 9.23 10.09 -8.42
C SER A 87 8.29 9.57 -9.50
N ARG A 88 8.13 10.38 -10.56
CA ARG A 88 7.42 9.96 -11.78
C ARG A 88 8.29 9.09 -12.69
N ASP A 89 9.59 9.11 -12.47
CA ASP A 89 10.58 8.33 -13.22
C ASP A 89 11.02 7.09 -12.44
N MET A 90 11.32 6.02 -13.16
CA MET A 90 11.89 4.81 -12.57
C MET A 90 13.35 5.06 -12.18
N ASN A 91 13.70 4.72 -10.95
CA ASN A 91 15.06 4.79 -10.42
C ASN A 91 15.63 3.38 -10.26
N GLY A 92 16.90 3.21 -10.58
CA GLY A 92 17.55 1.91 -10.53
C GLY A 92 19.08 2.06 -10.56
N ASP A 93 19.61 3.07 -9.88
CA ASP A 93 21.06 3.33 -9.89
C ASP A 93 21.83 2.32 -9.03
N LEU A 94 21.17 1.76 -8.01
CA LEU A 94 21.75 0.75 -7.13
C LEU A 94 20.75 -0.36 -6.84
N LEU A 95 21.26 -1.59 -6.68
CA LEU A 95 20.46 -2.71 -6.17
C LEU A 95 20.20 -2.50 -4.68
N LEU A 96 18.98 -2.14 -4.33
CA LEU A 96 18.56 -2.03 -2.94
C LEU A 96 18.15 -3.42 -2.42
N ALA A 97 18.94 -3.98 -1.52
CA ALA A 97 18.73 -5.28 -0.89
C ALA A 97 18.79 -5.22 0.64
N ASP A 98 18.27 -4.14 1.23
CA ASP A 98 18.23 -3.92 2.68
C ASP A 98 16.79 -3.83 3.21
N GLY A 99 16.64 -3.91 4.52
CA GLY A 99 15.36 -3.81 5.19
C GLY A 99 14.33 -4.83 4.65
N PRO A 100 13.12 -4.39 4.23
CA PRO A 100 12.09 -5.27 3.71
C PRO A 100 12.44 -5.87 2.34
N TYR A 101 13.34 -5.25 1.58
CA TYR A 101 13.82 -5.74 0.28
C TYR A 101 14.63 -7.03 0.40
N ARG A 102 15.08 -7.40 1.59
CA ARG A 102 15.67 -8.72 1.87
C ARG A 102 14.61 -9.84 1.96
N ARG A 103 13.34 -9.51 2.05
CA ARG A 103 12.21 -10.42 2.28
C ARG A 103 11.25 -10.49 1.11
N THR A 104 11.05 -9.40 0.41
CA THR A 104 10.24 -9.27 -0.81
C THR A 104 10.83 -8.19 -1.71
N ARG A 105 10.74 -8.39 -3.02
CA ARG A 105 11.24 -7.40 -3.99
C ARG A 105 10.36 -6.15 -4.03
N ASN A 106 9.07 -6.28 -3.69
CA ASN A 106 8.06 -5.25 -3.88
C ASN A 106 7.27 -4.92 -2.60
N PRO A 107 7.94 -4.51 -1.48
CA PRO A 107 7.28 -4.28 -0.20
C PRO A 107 6.25 -3.14 -0.24
N LEU A 108 6.51 -2.10 -1.04
CA LEU A 108 5.59 -0.96 -1.20
C LEU A 108 4.29 -1.37 -1.89
N TYR A 109 4.37 -2.20 -2.94
CA TYR A 109 3.19 -2.71 -3.63
C TYR A 109 2.39 -3.67 -2.74
N PHE A 110 3.06 -4.54 -2.00
CA PHE A 110 2.38 -5.41 -1.04
C PHE A 110 1.68 -4.62 0.07
N GLY A 111 2.32 -3.57 0.59
CA GLY A 111 1.69 -2.65 1.53
C GLY A 111 0.46 -1.96 0.94
N THR A 112 0.52 -1.48 -0.30
CA THR A 112 -0.65 -0.88 -0.97
C THR A 112 -1.77 -1.89 -1.20
N PHE A 113 -1.46 -3.14 -1.47
CA PHE A 113 -2.47 -4.21 -1.59
C PHE A 113 -3.18 -4.47 -0.26
N LEU A 114 -2.44 -4.57 0.85
CA LEU A 114 -3.04 -4.71 2.19
C LEU A 114 -3.91 -3.50 2.56
N HIS A 115 -3.50 -2.29 2.15
CA HIS A 115 -4.32 -1.10 2.31
C HIS A 115 -5.64 -1.20 1.52
N ALA A 116 -5.59 -1.73 0.29
CA ALA A 116 -6.79 -1.98 -0.50
C ALA A 116 -7.72 -2.98 0.19
N VAL A 117 -7.18 -4.06 0.77
CA VAL A 117 -7.96 -5.04 1.55
C VAL A 117 -8.63 -4.39 2.77
N ALA A 118 -7.92 -3.53 3.51
CA ALA A 118 -8.49 -2.82 4.64
C ALA A 118 -9.65 -1.91 4.22
N LEU A 119 -9.46 -1.10 3.17
CA LEU A 119 -10.50 -0.19 2.66
C LEU A 119 -11.67 -0.93 2.01
N ALA A 120 -11.45 -2.09 1.42
CA ALA A 120 -12.48 -2.91 0.80
C ALA A 120 -13.60 -3.29 1.78
N LEU A 121 -13.29 -3.45 3.08
CA LEU A 121 -14.31 -3.69 4.11
C LEU A 121 -15.30 -2.53 4.28
N LEU A 122 -14.90 -1.32 3.91
CA LEU A 122 -15.76 -0.12 3.94
C LEU A 122 -16.54 0.10 2.64
N MET A 123 -16.19 -0.58 1.55
CA MET A 123 -16.85 -0.48 0.26
C MET A 123 -18.06 -1.43 0.19
N SER A 124 -18.94 -1.22 -0.78
CA SER A 124 -19.95 -2.24 -1.11
C SER A 124 -19.27 -3.53 -1.57
N PRO A 125 -19.92 -4.72 -1.47
CA PRO A 125 -19.30 -5.99 -1.87
C PRO A 125 -18.76 -6.01 -3.31
N PHE A 126 -19.50 -5.43 -4.25
CA PHE A 126 -19.04 -5.28 -5.63
C PHE A 126 -17.85 -4.33 -5.76
N GLY A 127 -17.89 -3.19 -5.03
CA GLY A 127 -16.78 -2.25 -4.98
C GLY A 127 -15.52 -2.84 -4.35
N ALA A 128 -15.69 -3.63 -3.29
CA ALA A 128 -14.60 -4.36 -2.64
C ALA A 128 -13.93 -5.36 -3.59
N LEU A 129 -14.74 -6.20 -4.25
CA LEU A 129 -14.25 -7.18 -5.22
C LEU A 129 -13.53 -6.50 -6.38
N PHE A 130 -14.15 -5.45 -6.96
CA PHE A 130 -13.55 -4.64 -8.01
C PHE A 130 -12.18 -4.08 -7.56
N THR A 131 -12.14 -3.44 -6.38
CA THR A 131 -10.91 -2.78 -5.90
C THR A 131 -9.79 -3.78 -5.67
N ILE A 132 -10.06 -4.91 -5.01
CA ILE A 132 -9.05 -5.93 -4.74
C ILE A 132 -8.48 -6.48 -6.06
N ILE A 133 -9.35 -6.83 -7.01
CA ILE A 133 -8.92 -7.38 -8.30
C ILE A 133 -8.20 -6.31 -9.13
N ALA A 134 -8.79 -5.13 -9.30
CA ALA A 134 -8.24 -4.09 -10.17
C ALA A 134 -6.92 -3.54 -9.64
N VAL A 135 -6.81 -3.26 -8.32
CA VAL A 135 -5.56 -2.83 -7.70
C VAL A 135 -4.52 -3.94 -7.77
N GLY A 136 -4.90 -5.20 -7.50
CA GLY A 136 -4.00 -6.35 -7.59
C GLY A 136 -3.40 -6.51 -9.00
N LEU A 137 -4.25 -6.54 -10.02
CA LEU A 137 -3.80 -6.66 -11.42
C LEU A 137 -2.97 -5.46 -11.86
N TYR A 138 -3.38 -4.26 -11.49
CA TYR A 138 -2.64 -3.05 -11.82
C TYR A 138 -1.25 -3.04 -11.18
N GLN A 139 -1.15 -3.45 -9.91
CA GLN A 139 0.14 -3.56 -9.22
C GLN A 139 1.04 -4.63 -9.83
N LEU A 140 0.50 -5.79 -10.20
CA LEU A 140 1.28 -6.80 -10.90
C LEU A 140 1.85 -6.24 -12.21
N ARG A 141 1.05 -5.49 -12.98
CA ARG A 141 1.54 -4.81 -14.18
C ARG A 141 2.69 -3.83 -13.89
N LEU A 142 2.54 -2.99 -12.85
CA LEU A 142 3.61 -2.06 -12.45
C LEU A 142 4.88 -2.78 -12.02
N ILE A 143 4.75 -3.86 -11.24
CA ILE A 143 5.85 -4.71 -10.80
C ILE A 143 6.60 -5.28 -12.02
N PHE A 144 5.89 -5.82 -13.00
CA PHE A 144 6.54 -6.36 -14.21
C PHE A 144 7.30 -5.28 -15.00
N ILE A 145 6.73 -4.10 -15.15
CA ILE A 145 7.39 -2.97 -15.83
C ILE A 145 8.67 -2.56 -15.07
N GLU A 146 8.59 -2.43 -13.75
CA GLU A 146 9.71 -2.02 -12.90
C GLU A 146 10.82 -3.11 -12.86
N GLU A 147 10.44 -4.37 -12.73
CA GLU A 147 11.42 -5.48 -12.74
C GLU A 147 12.14 -5.60 -14.09
N GLN A 148 11.45 -5.40 -15.21
CA GLN A 148 12.09 -5.38 -16.53
C GLN A 148 13.08 -4.21 -16.66
N PHE A 149 12.71 -3.03 -16.18
CA PHE A 149 13.60 -1.88 -16.17
C PHE A 149 14.84 -2.12 -15.30
N LEU A 150 14.67 -2.67 -14.09
CA LEU A 150 15.78 -2.97 -13.18
C LEU A 150 16.68 -4.09 -13.74
N ALA A 151 16.09 -5.12 -14.35
CA ALA A 151 16.86 -6.19 -14.99
C ALA A 151 17.73 -5.67 -16.17
N ALA A 152 17.17 -4.77 -16.99
CA ALA A 152 17.89 -4.16 -18.08
C ALA A 152 19.01 -3.20 -17.60
N LYS A 153 18.80 -2.51 -16.47
CA LYS A 153 19.72 -1.51 -15.95
C LYS A 153 20.82 -2.10 -15.07
N LEU A 154 20.49 -3.06 -14.21
CA LEU A 154 21.40 -3.65 -13.23
C LEU A 154 22.00 -5.01 -13.67
N GLY A 155 21.44 -5.63 -14.70
CA GLY A 155 21.94 -6.87 -15.27
C GLY A 155 21.94 -8.07 -14.31
N GLN A 156 23.00 -8.86 -14.36
CA GLN A 156 23.11 -10.13 -13.63
C GLN A 156 22.95 -10.01 -12.10
N PRO A 157 23.48 -8.98 -11.41
CA PRO A 157 23.24 -8.81 -9.97
C PRO A 157 21.75 -8.77 -9.58
N TYR A 158 20.93 -8.08 -10.38
CA TYR A 158 19.49 -8.04 -10.15
C TYR A 158 18.80 -9.38 -10.45
N LEU A 159 19.22 -10.07 -11.50
CA LEU A 159 18.68 -11.39 -11.84
C LEU A 159 18.97 -12.42 -10.74
N ASP A 160 20.15 -12.39 -10.15
CA ASP A 160 20.53 -13.27 -9.04
C ASP A 160 19.79 -12.93 -7.73
N TYR A 161 19.53 -11.66 -7.49
CA TYR A 161 18.62 -11.21 -6.42
C TYR A 161 17.20 -11.74 -6.64
N CYS A 162 16.68 -11.68 -7.87
CA CYS A 162 15.34 -12.19 -8.22
C CYS A 162 15.17 -13.70 -7.98
N LYS A 163 16.22 -14.49 -8.13
CA LYS A 163 16.19 -15.94 -7.85
C LYS A 163 16.03 -16.25 -6.36
N ARG A 164 16.49 -15.37 -5.48
CA ARG A 164 16.52 -15.59 -4.03
C ARG A 164 15.33 -14.97 -3.32
N VAL A 165 14.95 -13.75 -3.70
CA VAL A 165 13.93 -12.95 -3.00
C VAL A 165 12.59 -13.05 -3.73
N PRO A 166 11.49 -13.40 -3.04
CA PRO A 166 10.17 -13.53 -3.66
C PRO A 166 9.66 -12.19 -4.18
N ARG A 167 8.81 -12.25 -5.24
CA ARG A 167 8.30 -11.07 -5.92
C ARG A 167 7.35 -10.25 -5.07
N PHE A 168 6.38 -10.86 -4.42
CA PHE A 168 5.25 -10.16 -3.81
C PHE A 168 5.08 -10.49 -2.32
N PHE A 169 4.82 -11.74 -1.96
CA PHE A 169 4.64 -12.15 -0.57
C PHE A 169 5.97 -12.16 0.18
N PRO A 170 6.07 -11.43 1.31
CA PRO A 170 7.31 -11.40 2.08
C PRO A 170 7.66 -12.76 2.67
N SER A 171 8.92 -13.14 2.54
CA SER A 171 9.48 -14.29 3.25
C SER A 171 9.59 -13.98 4.75
N LEU A 172 9.31 -14.96 5.60
CA LEU A 172 9.48 -14.84 7.06
C LEU A 172 10.93 -14.55 7.46
N MET A 173 11.90 -15.07 6.69
CA MET A 173 13.32 -14.83 6.94
C MET A 173 13.96 -14.01 5.80
N PRO A 174 14.99 -13.20 6.08
CA PRO A 174 15.75 -12.52 5.05
C PRO A 174 16.40 -13.54 4.08
N ARG A 175 16.35 -13.27 2.78
CA ARG A 175 16.86 -14.16 1.72
C ARG A 175 18.24 -13.78 1.21
N VAL A 176 18.67 -12.57 1.51
CA VAL A 176 19.99 -12.03 1.11
C VAL A 176 20.65 -11.31 2.29
N PRO A 177 21.99 -11.23 2.35
CA PRO A 177 22.69 -10.48 3.38
C PRO A 177 22.37 -8.98 3.27
N PRO A 178 22.57 -8.18 4.34
CA PRO A 178 22.44 -6.73 4.27
C PRO A 178 23.56 -6.14 3.41
N SER A 179 23.27 -5.06 2.66
CA SER A 179 24.26 -4.28 1.91
C SER A 179 24.76 -3.05 2.70
N GLY A 180 24.20 -2.78 3.87
CA GLY A 180 24.68 -1.74 4.79
C GLY A 180 23.98 -0.39 4.64
N ALA A 181 22.90 -0.30 3.85
CA ALA A 181 22.14 0.92 3.75
C ALA A 181 21.47 1.29 5.10
N LYS A 182 21.48 2.58 5.44
CA LYS A 182 20.86 3.09 6.68
C LYS A 182 19.45 3.59 6.40
N PRO A 183 18.43 3.23 7.23
CA PRO A 183 17.08 3.68 7.04
C PRO A 183 16.88 5.15 7.45
N ARG A 184 16.12 5.92 6.67
CA ARG A 184 15.72 7.31 6.92
C ARG A 184 14.26 7.36 7.38
N TRP A 185 14.01 6.94 8.63
CA TRP A 185 12.66 6.74 9.16
C TRP A 185 11.79 8.00 9.18
N LEU A 186 12.31 9.14 9.65
CA LEU A 186 11.53 10.37 9.74
C LEU A 186 10.99 10.78 8.36
N GLN A 187 11.85 10.78 7.35
CA GLN A 187 11.47 11.13 5.99
C GLN A 187 10.45 10.13 5.41
N ALA A 188 10.61 8.84 5.72
CA ALA A 188 9.71 7.80 5.26
C ALA A 188 8.32 7.93 5.89
N VAL A 189 8.23 8.12 7.20
CA VAL A 189 6.95 8.28 7.91
C VAL A 189 6.21 9.52 7.42
N LEU A 190 6.91 10.64 7.23
CA LEU A 190 6.32 11.85 6.67
C LEU A 190 5.85 11.65 5.21
N GLY A 191 6.60 10.90 4.41
CA GLY A 191 6.21 10.55 3.04
C GLY A 191 4.98 9.63 2.96
N GLU A 192 4.78 8.78 3.98
CA GLU A 192 3.71 7.79 4.08
C GLU A 192 2.62 8.18 5.11
N ILE A 193 2.50 9.49 5.41
CA ILE A 193 1.58 9.99 6.44
C ILE A 193 0.12 9.62 6.15
N TYR A 194 -0.28 9.55 4.89
CA TYR A 194 -1.62 9.09 4.50
C TYR A 194 -1.88 7.65 4.96
N MET A 195 -0.97 6.73 4.67
CA MET A 195 -1.12 5.33 5.07
C MET A 195 -1.13 5.16 6.59
N THR A 196 -0.25 5.89 7.28
CA THR A 196 -0.20 5.91 8.75
C THR A 196 -1.49 6.48 9.33
N GLY A 197 -1.98 7.58 8.77
CA GLY A 197 -3.23 8.21 9.19
C GLY A 197 -4.45 7.30 8.99
N VAL A 198 -4.52 6.55 7.89
CA VAL A 198 -5.59 5.57 7.67
C VAL A 198 -5.52 4.44 8.70
N ALA A 199 -4.32 3.92 9.01
CA ALA A 199 -4.15 2.90 10.04
C ALA A 199 -4.64 3.39 11.42
N ILE A 200 -4.28 4.62 11.79
CA ILE A 200 -4.76 5.27 13.02
C ILE A 200 -6.30 5.44 12.96
N SER A 201 -6.84 5.83 11.81
CA SER A 201 -8.29 6.02 11.65
C SER A 201 -9.08 4.72 11.90
N PHE A 202 -8.57 3.58 11.41
CA PHE A 202 -9.15 2.26 11.70
C PHE A 202 -9.04 1.90 13.20
N ALA A 203 -7.91 2.17 13.84
CA ALA A 203 -7.74 1.93 15.27
C ALA A 203 -8.69 2.79 16.11
N VAL A 204 -8.84 4.08 15.77
CA VAL A 204 -9.80 4.98 16.42
C VAL A 204 -11.24 4.53 16.19
N PHE A 205 -11.57 4.08 14.98
CA PHE A 205 -12.88 3.49 14.69
C PHE A 205 -13.14 2.27 15.56
N GLY A 206 -12.16 1.38 15.71
CA GLY A 206 -12.27 0.22 16.58
C GLY A 206 -12.52 0.56 18.04
N TRP A 207 -12.03 1.70 18.50
CA TRP A 207 -12.26 2.16 19.88
C TRP A 207 -13.61 2.87 20.05
N ARG A 208 -14.01 3.71 19.09
CA ARG A 208 -15.18 4.61 19.23
C ARG A 208 -16.43 4.12 18.51
N TYR A 209 -16.31 3.14 17.60
CA TYR A 209 -17.39 2.62 16.74
C TYR A 209 -18.16 3.72 16.00
N ASN A 210 -17.49 4.80 15.60
CA ASN A 210 -18.06 5.96 14.94
C ASN A 210 -17.56 6.08 13.49
N ALA A 211 -18.38 5.64 12.53
CA ALA A 211 -18.03 5.67 11.11
C ALA A 211 -17.82 7.09 10.55
N PHE A 212 -18.54 8.09 11.12
CA PHE A 212 -18.36 9.48 10.73
C PHE A 212 -17.00 10.02 11.16
N LEU A 213 -16.53 9.63 12.36
CA LEU A 213 -15.20 9.94 12.83
C LEU A 213 -14.12 9.29 11.96
N LEU A 214 -14.31 8.02 11.55
CA LEU A 214 -13.41 7.34 10.61
C LEU A 214 -13.25 8.13 9.31
N THR A 215 -14.36 8.52 8.68
CA THR A 215 -14.36 9.30 7.44
C THR A 215 -13.61 10.62 7.61
N LYS A 216 -13.86 11.37 8.70
CA LYS A 216 -13.14 12.60 9.01
C LYS A 216 -11.63 12.37 9.15
N CYS A 217 -11.23 11.35 9.91
CA CYS A 217 -9.82 11.04 10.13
C CYS A 217 -9.09 10.66 8.82
N VAL A 218 -9.75 9.89 7.94
CA VAL A 218 -9.20 9.55 6.62
C VAL A 218 -9.03 10.81 5.75
N LEU A 219 -10.04 11.69 5.72
CA LEU A 219 -9.96 12.95 4.96
C LEU A 219 -8.88 13.89 5.49
N ILE A 220 -8.74 14.00 6.82
CA ILE A 220 -7.66 14.79 7.46
C ILE A 220 -6.30 14.20 7.06
N SER A 221 -6.14 12.88 7.08
CA SER A 221 -4.90 12.20 6.71
C SER A 221 -4.54 12.43 5.24
N LEU A 222 -5.54 12.44 4.36
CA LEU A 222 -5.36 12.77 2.94
C LEU A 222 -4.94 14.24 2.77
N GLY A 223 -5.62 15.17 3.42
CA GLY A 223 -5.29 16.59 3.38
C GLY A 223 -3.86 16.87 3.91
N ALA A 224 -3.49 16.29 5.04
CA ALA A 224 -2.15 16.39 5.60
C ALA A 224 -1.08 15.86 4.63
N SER A 225 -1.35 14.72 3.97
CA SER A 225 -0.45 14.16 2.96
C SER A 225 -0.26 15.09 1.76
N LEU A 226 -1.33 15.72 1.28
CA LEU A 226 -1.25 16.66 0.15
C LEU A 226 -0.46 17.92 0.53
N ILE A 227 -0.68 18.48 1.73
CA ILE A 227 0.07 19.64 2.24
C ILE A 227 1.56 19.30 2.36
N LEU A 228 1.90 18.17 2.99
CA LEU A 228 3.29 17.76 3.14
C LEU A 228 3.99 17.57 1.79
N ARG A 229 3.31 16.99 0.79
CA ARG A 229 3.86 16.85 -0.57
C ARG A 229 4.09 18.20 -1.26
N ALA A 230 3.23 19.19 -0.98
CA ALA A 230 3.37 20.53 -1.54
C ALA A 230 4.52 21.33 -0.89
N VAL A 231 4.77 21.08 0.42
CA VAL A 231 5.79 21.80 1.20
C VAL A 231 7.17 21.11 1.15
N GLN A 232 7.22 19.79 0.94
CA GLN A 232 8.49 19.09 0.80
C GLN A 232 9.22 19.59 -0.45
N PRO A 233 10.43 20.19 -0.32
CA PRO A 233 11.20 20.59 -1.48
C PRO A 233 11.46 19.34 -2.34
N HIS A 234 11.28 19.46 -3.63
CA HIS A 234 11.77 18.47 -4.59
C HIS A 234 13.28 18.38 -4.37
N THR A 235 13.70 17.36 -3.64
CA THR A 235 15.13 17.10 -3.43
C THR A 235 15.71 16.76 -4.79
N ASP A 236 16.31 17.77 -5.38
CA ASP A 236 17.08 17.71 -6.61
C ASP A 236 18.14 16.62 -6.46
N LYS A 237 18.53 16.01 -7.57
CA LYS A 237 19.48 14.89 -7.69
C LYS A 237 20.90 15.15 -7.15
N SER A 238 21.14 16.16 -6.32
CA SER A 238 22.45 16.66 -5.90
C SER A 238 23.06 15.95 -4.67
N TYR A 239 22.50 14.85 -4.17
CA TYR A 239 23.09 14.07 -3.06
C TYR A 239 23.49 12.64 -3.48
N GLN A 240 24.18 12.54 -4.63
CA GLN A 240 24.98 11.37 -5.00
C GLN A 240 26.45 11.80 -5.12
N GLN A 241 27.06 12.10 -4.00
CA GLN A 241 28.52 12.06 -3.83
C GLN A 241 28.85 11.29 -2.57
#